data_d4578f38b319ba2d272d5d18410e4333
#
_entry.id   d4578f38b319ba2d272d5d18410e4333
#
_cell.length_a   1.000
_cell.length_b   1.000
_cell.length_c   1.000
_cell.angle_alpha   90.00
_cell.angle_beta   90.00
_cell.angle_gamma   90.00
#
_symmetry.space_group_name_H-M   'P 1'
#
loop_
_entity.id
_entity.type
_entity.pdbx_description
1 polymer ?
#
loop_
_entity_poly.entity_id
_entity_poly.type
_entity_poly.pdbx_seq_one_letter_code
_entity_poly.pdbx_strand_id
1 'polypeptide(L)'
;MALNFPDVGENLALEMITNKTAPQNLVLKLYKNNITPSDADTAATYTEADFTGYSAITLTGASWGAASGGTIAYAQQTFTCSGASSNSIYGY
;
A
#
# COMPACT_ATOMS: atom_id res chain seq x y z
N MET A 1 -9.54 -3.91 -9.62
CA MET A 1 -9.55 -4.31 -8.20
C MET A 1 -10.36 -3.30 -7.40
N ALA A 2 -11.23 -3.78 -6.54
CA ALA A 2 -11.93 -2.88 -5.62
C ALA A 2 -10.95 -2.37 -4.56
N LEU A 3 -10.92 -1.06 -4.35
CA LEU A 3 -10.15 -0.47 -3.27
C LEU A 3 -10.93 -0.62 -1.96
N ASN A 4 -10.31 -1.22 -0.96
CA ASN A 4 -10.87 -1.35 0.37
C ASN A 4 -10.01 -0.56 1.35
N PHE A 5 -10.65 0.19 2.25
CA PHE A 5 -9.96 0.96 3.27
C PHE A 5 -10.32 0.35 4.63
N PRO A 6 -9.49 -0.57 5.15
CA PRO A 6 -9.82 -1.29 6.38
C PRO A 6 -9.83 -0.38 7.60
N ASP A 7 -10.54 -0.82 8.64
CA ASP A 7 -10.72 -0.06 9.88
C ASP A 7 -9.41 0.43 10.51
N VAL A 8 -8.34 -0.38 10.45
CA VAL A 8 -7.03 0.03 10.98
C VAL A 8 -6.47 1.25 10.23
N GLY A 9 -6.69 1.32 8.92
CA GLY A 9 -6.28 2.46 8.10
C GLY A 9 -7.15 3.68 8.35
N GLU A 10 -8.45 3.50 8.48
CA GLU A 10 -9.39 4.58 8.81
C GLU A 10 -9.06 5.22 10.16
N ASN A 11 -8.79 4.39 11.17
CA ASN A 11 -8.40 4.86 12.50
C ASN A 11 -7.11 5.68 12.44
N LEU A 12 -6.10 5.20 11.72
CA LEU A 12 -4.84 5.92 11.54
C LEU A 12 -5.07 7.26 10.83
N ALA A 13 -5.90 7.30 9.78
CA ALA A 13 -6.22 8.53 9.07
C ALA A 13 -6.89 9.56 9.99
N LEU A 14 -7.83 9.13 10.81
CA LEU A 14 -8.49 10.00 11.80
C LEU A 14 -7.50 10.56 12.82
N GLU A 15 -6.59 9.74 13.30
CA GLU A 15 -5.55 10.18 14.25
C GLU A 15 -4.57 11.19 13.63
N MET A 16 -4.23 11.00 12.36
CA MET A 16 -3.37 11.96 11.64
C MET A 16 -4.08 13.28 11.35
N ILE A 17 -5.36 13.24 10.95
CA ILE A 17 -6.16 14.46 10.71
C ILE A 17 -6.32 15.29 11.98
N THR A 18 -6.51 14.64 13.12
CA THR A 18 -6.67 15.30 14.41
C THR A 18 -5.33 15.69 15.07
N ASN A 19 -4.23 15.43 14.41
CA ASN A 19 -2.87 15.68 14.93
C ASN A 19 -2.53 14.87 16.19
N LYS A 20 -3.24 13.78 16.43
CA LYS A 20 -2.90 12.86 17.52
C LYS A 20 -1.66 12.03 17.18
N THR A 21 -1.54 11.63 15.92
CA THR A 21 -0.39 10.89 15.38
C THR A 21 0.21 11.70 14.24
N ALA A 22 1.54 11.82 14.20
CA ALA A 22 2.23 12.50 13.11
C ALA A 22 2.03 11.75 11.78
N PRO A 23 1.88 12.47 10.65
CA PRO A 23 1.83 11.85 9.34
C PRO A 23 3.08 10.99 9.06
N GLN A 24 2.89 9.87 8.38
CA GLN A 24 3.95 8.93 8.03
C GLN A 24 3.95 8.66 6.53
N ASN A 25 5.11 8.27 5.98
CA ASN A 25 5.16 7.80 4.61
C ASN A 25 4.37 6.50 4.46
N LEU A 26 3.61 6.38 3.39
CA LEU A 26 3.00 5.12 3.00
C LEU A 26 4.06 4.20 2.39
N VAL A 27 3.83 2.91 2.50
CA VAL A 27 4.70 1.90 1.89
C VAL A 27 3.85 1.05 0.95
N LEU A 28 4.22 1.05 -0.33
CA LEU A 28 3.55 0.25 -1.35
C LEU A 28 4.14 -1.17 -1.33
N LYS A 29 3.28 -2.14 -1.12
CA LYS A 29 3.62 -3.56 -1.11
C LYS A 29 2.70 -4.34 -2.04
N LEU A 30 3.22 -5.44 -2.58
CA LEU A 30 2.43 -6.40 -3.34
C LEU A 30 2.14 -7.62 -2.47
N TYR A 31 0.97 -8.23 -2.64
CA TYR A 31 0.65 -9.45 -1.93
C TYR A 31 0.39 -10.62 -2.88
N LYS A 32 0.73 -11.83 -2.42
CA LYS A 32 0.72 -13.05 -3.22
C LYS A 32 -0.29 -14.12 -2.79
N ASN A 33 -1.12 -13.83 -1.78
CA ASN A 33 -2.18 -14.75 -1.37
C ASN A 33 -3.52 -14.35 -1.99
N ASN A 34 -4.30 -15.34 -2.42
CA ASN A 34 -5.61 -15.11 -3.04
C ASN A 34 -6.66 -14.93 -1.96
N ILE A 35 -6.92 -13.69 -1.59
CA ILE A 35 -7.91 -13.32 -0.58
C ILE A 35 -8.84 -12.23 -1.12
N THR A 36 -10.03 -12.14 -0.52
CA THR A 36 -10.95 -11.02 -0.76
C THR A 36 -10.74 -9.99 0.34
N PRO A 37 -10.31 -8.75 0.02
CA PRO A 37 -10.13 -7.70 1.02
C PRO A 37 -11.42 -7.40 1.80
N SER A 38 -11.28 -7.13 3.10
CA SER A 38 -12.38 -6.79 4.00
C SER A 38 -11.98 -5.68 4.99
N ASP A 39 -12.98 -5.06 5.62
CA ASP A 39 -12.74 -3.97 6.57
C ASP A 39 -11.97 -4.42 7.82
N ALA A 40 -12.09 -5.69 8.18
CA ALA A 40 -11.40 -6.25 9.34
C ALA A 40 -9.94 -6.64 9.08
N ASP A 41 -9.45 -6.45 7.85
CA ASP A 41 -8.11 -6.88 7.48
C ASP A 41 -7.04 -6.06 8.21
N THR A 42 -5.92 -6.73 8.45
CA THR A 42 -4.71 -6.12 8.97
C THR A 42 -3.53 -6.49 8.06
N ALA A 43 -2.37 -5.94 8.33
CA ALA A 43 -1.16 -6.29 7.57
C ALA A 43 -0.86 -7.81 7.61
N ALA A 44 -1.24 -8.49 8.70
CA ALA A 44 -1.03 -9.93 8.85
C ALA A 44 -1.94 -10.79 7.95
N THR A 45 -3.04 -10.22 7.44
CA THR A 45 -3.96 -10.90 6.51
C THR A 45 -3.29 -11.15 5.15
N TYR A 46 -2.36 -10.29 4.77
CA TYR A 46 -1.72 -10.31 3.46
C TYR A 46 -0.34 -10.94 3.51
N THR A 47 -0.05 -11.83 2.58
CA THR A 47 1.29 -12.40 2.42
C THR A 47 2.05 -11.58 1.41
N GLU A 48 3.08 -10.88 1.87
CA GLU A 48 3.90 -10.02 1.00
C GLU A 48 4.62 -10.84 -0.06
N ALA A 49 4.72 -10.28 -1.26
CA ALA A 49 5.48 -10.88 -2.35
C ALA A 49 6.97 -11.01 -1.98
N ASP A 50 7.61 -12.03 -2.54
CA ASP A 50 9.02 -12.33 -2.27
C ASP A 50 9.78 -12.80 -3.52
N PHE A 51 9.30 -12.46 -4.71
CA PHE A 51 9.97 -12.81 -5.95
C PHE A 51 11.36 -12.14 -6.04
N THR A 52 12.23 -12.71 -6.85
CA THR A 52 13.59 -12.18 -7.03
C THR A 52 13.54 -10.75 -7.57
N GLY A 53 14.20 -9.83 -6.85
CA GLY A 53 14.19 -8.40 -7.20
C GLY A 53 13.06 -7.59 -6.55
N TYR A 54 12.16 -8.24 -5.79
CA TYR A 54 11.10 -7.53 -5.07
C TYR A 54 11.66 -6.77 -3.87
N SER A 55 11.19 -5.55 -3.70
CA SER A 55 11.27 -4.80 -2.43
C SER A 55 10.11 -3.84 -2.33
N ALA A 56 9.62 -3.62 -1.12
CA ALA A 56 8.58 -2.62 -0.88
C ALA A 56 9.09 -1.22 -1.23
N ILE A 57 8.19 -0.36 -1.69
CA ILE A 57 8.51 1.01 -2.12
C ILE A 57 7.92 2.01 -1.14
N THR A 58 8.78 2.84 -0.55
CA THR A 58 8.32 3.94 0.30
C THR A 58 7.82 5.10 -0.56
N LEU A 59 6.58 5.52 -0.33
CA LEU A 59 5.98 6.66 -0.99
C LEU A 59 6.25 7.90 -0.15
N THR A 60 7.32 8.62 -0.48
CA THR A 60 7.79 9.78 0.28
C THR A 60 6.81 10.93 0.21
N GLY A 61 6.47 11.51 1.35
CA GLY A 61 5.46 12.56 1.44
C GLY A 61 5.68 13.74 0.51
N ALA A 62 6.93 14.22 0.37
CA ALA A 62 7.28 15.33 -0.50
C ALA A 62 7.13 15.03 -2.01
N SER A 63 7.07 13.76 -2.40
CA SER A 63 6.98 13.33 -3.80
C SER A 63 5.54 13.14 -4.28
N TRP A 64 4.55 13.27 -3.41
CA TRP A 64 3.17 13.32 -3.83
C TRP A 64 2.88 14.61 -4.60
N GLY A 65 2.04 14.54 -5.62
CA GLY A 65 1.53 15.72 -6.29
C GLY A 65 0.63 16.55 -5.38
N ALA A 66 0.31 17.77 -5.80
CA ALA A 66 -0.64 18.59 -5.06
C ALA A 66 -2.06 17.99 -5.15
N ALA A 67 -2.79 17.99 -4.04
CA ALA A 67 -4.17 17.54 -4.04
C ALA A 67 -5.05 18.56 -4.79
N SER A 68 -5.97 18.06 -5.62
CA SER A 68 -6.91 18.86 -6.38
C SER A 68 -8.18 18.07 -6.66
N GLY A 69 -9.34 18.69 -6.51
CA GLY A 69 -10.62 18.03 -6.77
C GLY A 69 -10.87 16.80 -5.91
N GLY A 70 -10.35 16.75 -4.69
CA GLY A 70 -10.44 15.59 -3.79
C GLY A 70 -9.51 14.43 -4.17
N THR A 71 -8.56 14.66 -5.04
CA THR A 71 -7.64 13.64 -5.55
C THR A 71 -6.18 14.04 -5.30
N ILE A 72 -5.36 13.06 -4.99
CA ILE A 72 -3.91 13.20 -4.92
C ILE A 72 -3.27 12.01 -5.64
N ALA A 73 -2.13 12.22 -6.28
CA ALA A 73 -1.45 11.18 -7.05
C ALA A 73 0.05 11.10 -6.73
N TYR A 74 0.58 9.90 -6.86
CA TYR A 74 2.02 9.62 -6.83
C TYR A 74 2.46 9.14 -8.21
N ALA A 75 3.70 9.41 -8.59
CA ALA A 75 4.22 8.90 -9.86
C ALA A 75 4.15 7.37 -9.90
N GLN A 76 3.92 6.81 -11.09
CA GLN A 76 3.85 5.37 -11.29
C GLN A 76 5.09 4.67 -10.73
N GLN A 77 4.89 3.59 -10.01
CA GLN A 77 5.96 2.76 -9.49
C GLN A 77 5.99 1.42 -10.24
N THR A 78 7.18 0.86 -10.40
CA THR A 78 7.38 -0.39 -11.13
C THR A 78 8.07 -1.42 -10.24
N PHE A 79 7.49 -2.62 -10.20
CA PHE A 79 8.10 -3.80 -9.57
C PHE A 79 8.57 -4.74 -10.69
N THR A 80 9.82 -5.16 -10.64
CA THR A 80 10.40 -6.01 -11.69
C THR A 80 10.91 -7.31 -11.09
N CYS A 81 10.43 -8.46 -11.62
CA CYS A 81 11.00 -9.75 -11.32
C CYS A 81 12.30 -9.91 -12.11
N SER A 82 13.43 -9.99 -11.41
CA SER A 82 14.77 -10.00 -12.02
C SER A 82 15.45 -11.37 -12.02
N GLY A 83 14.74 -12.44 -11.62
CA GLY A 83 15.33 -13.75 -11.49
C GLY A 83 14.33 -14.90 -11.68
N ALA A 84 14.75 -16.11 -11.28
CA ALA A 84 13.98 -17.33 -11.47
C ALA A 84 12.80 -17.48 -10.50
N SER A 85 12.86 -16.85 -9.33
CA SER A 85 11.76 -16.91 -8.36
C SER A 85 10.66 -15.93 -8.74
N SER A 86 9.42 -16.41 -8.84
CA SER A 86 8.27 -15.56 -9.21
C SER A 86 7.10 -15.81 -8.25
N ASN A 87 6.14 -14.88 -8.26
CA ASN A 87 4.89 -15.00 -7.52
C ASN A 87 3.71 -14.66 -8.43
N SER A 88 2.55 -15.24 -8.13
CA SER A 88 1.29 -14.67 -8.59
C SER A 88 0.93 -13.50 -7.70
N ILE A 89 0.68 -12.33 -8.29
CA ILE A 89 0.36 -11.12 -7.56
C ILE A 89 -1.15 -10.90 -7.62
N TYR A 90 -1.77 -10.76 -6.45
CA TYR A 90 -3.21 -10.59 -6.34
C TYR A 90 -3.62 -9.14 -6.07
N GLY A 91 -2.68 -8.29 -5.68
CA GLY A 91 -2.94 -6.86 -5.50
C GLY A 91 -1.86 -6.14 -4.68
N TYR A 92 -2.23 -4.96 -4.23
CA TYR A 92 -1.37 -4.07 -3.44
C TYR A 92 -2.14 -3.39 -2.33
#